data_3ddbf1554b9cae4c3567c829c0144e95
#
_entry.id   3ddbf1554b9cae4c3567c829c0144e95
#
_cell.length_a   1.000
_cell.length_b   1.000
_cell.length_c   1.000
_cell.angle_alpha   90.00
_cell.angle_beta   90.00
_cell.angle_gamma   90.00
#
_symmetry.space_group_name_H-M   'P 1'
#
loop_
_entity.id
_entity.type
_entity.pdbx_description
1 polymer ?
#
loop_
_entity_poly.entity_id
_entity_poly.type
_entity_poly.pdbx_seq_one_letter_code
_entity_poly.pdbx_strand_id
1 'polypeptide(L)'
;MCGIVGFTGVQQAAPILLDGLSKLEYRGYDSAGIAVRNGENETEVVKAKGRLKSLAEKTDNGTAVIGSCGIGHTRWATHGEPSESNAHPHKSDDGNVVAVHNGIIENYLELKEKLTRKGYVFYSETDTEVAVKLIDYYYKKYEGTPIDAINHAMVRIRGSYALAVMFKDYPEEIYVSRKDSPMILGIEDGESYIASDVPAILKYTRNVYYIGNMELACVRKGEITFYNLNGEEIEKELKTIEWDAEAAEKAGFEHFMMKEIHEQPKVVGDTLNSVLKDGQFDLSSVGLSEEEIKDISQIYIVACGSAYHVGIAAQYVIEDLAKIPVRVELGSEFRYRNPLLDPKGLVIVISQSGETADSLAALRESKEKGVRTMAIVNVVGSSIAREADSVFYTLAGPEIAVATTKAYSTQLMATYILALQFAKVRGEISDETYKNMIAELQTIPDKIAKILEDKERIQWFASKQSNAHDVFFVGRGIDYAICMEGSLKMKEISYIHSEAYAAGELKHGTISLIEDDILVVGVLTQPDLYEKTISNMVECRSRGAYLMGLTTFGQYNIEDSTDFAVYIPKIDPHFATSLAVIPLQLLGYYISVAKGLDVDKPRNLAKSVTVE
;
A
#
# COMPACT_ATOMS: atom_id res chain seq x y z
N MET A 1 -2.05 -9.83 2.18
CA MET A 1 -1.94 -9.65 3.65
C MET A 1 -3.28 -9.81 4.31
N CYS A 2 -3.29 -10.13 5.61
CA CYS A 2 -4.48 -10.46 6.37
C CYS A 2 -5.18 -9.22 6.95
N GLY A 3 -6.49 -9.34 7.28
CA GLY A 3 -7.25 -8.34 8.01
C GLY A 3 -7.66 -8.85 9.38
N ILE A 4 -7.44 -8.06 10.43
CA ILE A 4 -7.93 -8.33 11.79
C ILE A 4 -9.01 -7.33 12.15
N VAL A 5 -10.09 -7.81 12.75
CA VAL A 5 -11.12 -7.01 13.43
C VAL A 5 -11.42 -7.63 14.77
N GLY A 6 -11.59 -6.82 15.80
CA GLY A 6 -12.05 -7.24 17.13
C GLY A 6 -13.08 -6.27 17.66
N PHE A 7 -13.96 -6.77 18.53
CA PHE A 7 -15.00 -5.98 19.17
C PHE A 7 -15.31 -6.51 20.56
N THR A 8 -15.49 -5.60 21.52
CA THR A 8 -16.10 -5.89 22.82
C THR A 8 -16.98 -4.72 23.23
N GLY A 9 -18.24 -5.00 23.58
CA GLY A 9 -19.22 -3.95 23.82
C GLY A 9 -20.58 -4.49 24.30
N VAL A 10 -21.65 -3.77 23.97
CA VAL A 10 -23.04 -4.15 24.27
C VAL A 10 -23.76 -4.82 23.10
N GLN A 11 -23.29 -4.55 21.87
CA GLN A 11 -23.88 -5.09 20.66
C GLN A 11 -23.41 -6.52 20.38
N GLN A 12 -24.08 -7.22 19.44
CA GLN A 12 -23.63 -8.51 18.95
C GLN A 12 -22.32 -8.34 18.15
N ALA A 13 -21.29 -9.11 18.53
CA ALA A 13 -19.96 -8.98 17.92
C ALA A 13 -19.92 -9.47 16.47
N ALA A 14 -20.55 -10.60 16.15
CA ALA A 14 -20.41 -11.23 14.84
C ALA A 14 -20.80 -10.34 13.65
N PRO A 15 -21.92 -9.58 13.66
CA PRO A 15 -22.26 -8.65 12.58
C PRO A 15 -21.21 -7.53 12.43
N ILE A 16 -20.69 -6.99 13.54
CA ILE A 16 -19.66 -5.94 13.54
C ILE A 16 -18.35 -6.47 12.96
N LEU A 17 -17.96 -7.68 13.37
CA LEU A 17 -16.76 -8.35 12.83
C LEU A 17 -16.87 -8.57 11.33
N LEU A 18 -18.02 -9.07 10.83
CA LEU A 18 -18.24 -9.29 9.40
C LEU A 18 -18.25 -7.97 8.61
N ASP A 19 -18.88 -6.92 9.12
CA ASP A 19 -18.87 -5.60 8.49
C ASP A 19 -17.43 -5.05 8.39
N GLY A 20 -16.68 -5.05 9.49
CA GLY A 20 -15.28 -4.61 9.50
C GLY A 20 -14.38 -5.46 8.60
N LEU A 21 -14.53 -6.80 8.61
CA LEU A 21 -13.77 -7.69 7.73
C LEU A 21 -14.11 -7.46 6.26
N SER A 22 -15.35 -7.07 5.92
CA SER A 22 -15.73 -6.72 4.55
C SER A 22 -14.93 -5.54 4.00
N LYS A 23 -14.57 -4.60 4.87
CA LYS A 23 -13.74 -3.44 4.55
C LYS A 23 -12.24 -3.78 4.46
N LEU A 24 -11.83 -4.96 4.95
CA LEU A 24 -10.45 -5.46 4.91
C LEU A 24 -10.24 -6.61 3.91
N GLU A 25 -11.28 -7.03 3.18
CA GLU A 25 -11.18 -8.16 2.24
C GLU A 25 -10.14 -7.91 1.12
N TYR A 26 -9.85 -6.64 0.80
CA TYR A 26 -8.76 -6.28 -0.12
C TYR A 26 -7.35 -6.66 0.41
N ARG A 27 -7.22 -6.96 1.71
CA ARG A 27 -5.98 -7.43 2.33
C ARG A 27 -5.83 -8.95 2.29
N GLY A 28 -6.93 -9.72 2.26
CA GLY A 28 -6.89 -11.19 2.25
C GLY A 28 -8.27 -11.77 1.99
N TYR A 29 -8.33 -12.79 1.15
CA TYR A 29 -9.59 -13.40 0.68
C TYR A 29 -9.50 -14.90 0.44
N ASP A 30 -8.43 -15.56 0.93
CA ASP A 30 -8.19 -17.00 0.75
C ASP A 30 -9.00 -17.85 1.74
N SER A 31 -9.22 -17.30 2.91
CA SER A 31 -10.12 -17.86 3.93
C SER A 31 -10.47 -16.77 4.95
N ALA A 32 -11.54 -17.00 5.70
CA ALA A 32 -11.99 -16.10 6.76
C ALA A 32 -12.51 -16.87 7.96
N GLY A 33 -12.56 -16.23 9.12
CA GLY A 33 -13.18 -16.79 10.30
C GLY A 33 -13.37 -15.80 11.43
N ILE A 34 -14.26 -16.12 12.34
CA ILE A 34 -14.55 -15.37 13.57
C ILE A 34 -14.50 -16.29 14.78
N ALA A 35 -14.16 -15.73 15.91
CA ALA A 35 -14.35 -16.32 17.24
C ALA A 35 -15.15 -15.34 18.08
N VAL A 36 -16.27 -15.80 18.64
CA VAL A 36 -17.18 -14.97 19.44
C VAL A 36 -17.46 -15.64 20.75
N ARG A 37 -17.58 -14.84 21.79
CA ARG A 37 -17.81 -15.30 23.15
C ARG A 37 -19.10 -14.75 23.71
N ASN A 38 -19.86 -15.63 24.32
CA ASN A 38 -21.12 -15.35 24.99
C ASN A 38 -21.00 -15.63 26.48
N GLY A 39 -20.59 -14.63 27.26
CA GLY A 39 -20.45 -14.74 28.71
C GLY A 39 -19.49 -15.87 29.13
N GLU A 40 -19.94 -16.75 30.03
CA GLU A 40 -19.15 -17.87 30.55
C GLU A 40 -19.05 -19.08 29.62
N ASN A 41 -19.77 -19.06 28.48
CA ASN A 41 -19.78 -20.16 27.53
C ASN A 41 -18.44 -20.30 26.79
N GLU A 42 -18.24 -21.42 26.14
CA GLU A 42 -17.08 -21.63 25.28
C GLU A 42 -17.07 -20.64 24.10
N THR A 43 -15.88 -20.30 23.65
CA THR A 43 -15.71 -19.44 22.47
C THR A 43 -16.14 -20.22 21.22
N GLU A 44 -17.17 -19.75 20.54
CA GLU A 44 -17.61 -20.30 19.25
C GLU A 44 -16.67 -19.81 18.14
N VAL A 45 -16.11 -20.75 17.36
CA VAL A 45 -15.19 -20.47 16.25
C VAL A 45 -15.80 -20.97 14.97
N VAL A 46 -16.06 -20.07 14.03
CA VAL A 46 -16.58 -20.39 12.69
C VAL A 46 -15.56 -19.96 11.64
N LYS A 47 -15.23 -20.88 10.73
CA LYS A 47 -14.24 -20.68 9.67
C LYS A 47 -14.81 -21.06 8.30
N ALA A 48 -14.30 -20.42 7.25
CA ALA A 48 -14.63 -20.74 5.87
C ALA A 48 -13.42 -20.59 4.96
N LYS A 49 -13.28 -21.49 4.00
CA LYS A 49 -12.36 -21.32 2.87
C LYS A 49 -12.98 -20.37 1.85
N GLY A 50 -12.17 -19.53 1.21
CA GLY A 50 -12.59 -18.59 0.19
C GLY A 50 -12.94 -17.22 0.75
N ARG A 51 -13.66 -16.42 -0.04
CA ARG A 51 -14.02 -15.04 0.27
C ARG A 51 -14.93 -14.95 1.51
N LEU A 52 -14.97 -13.75 2.12
CA LEU A 52 -15.77 -13.46 3.32
C LEU A 52 -17.26 -13.84 3.18
N LYS A 53 -17.80 -13.80 1.95
CA LYS A 53 -19.16 -14.24 1.66
C LYS A 53 -19.45 -15.67 2.16
N SER A 54 -18.50 -16.59 2.02
CA SER A 54 -18.67 -17.98 2.50
C SER A 54 -18.79 -18.05 4.03
N LEU A 55 -18.09 -17.18 4.76
CA LEU A 55 -18.21 -17.07 6.21
C LEU A 55 -19.55 -16.42 6.61
N ALA A 56 -19.97 -15.37 5.90
CA ALA A 56 -21.24 -14.69 6.12
C ALA A 56 -22.43 -15.67 5.93
N GLU A 57 -22.40 -16.51 4.89
CA GLU A 57 -23.41 -17.54 4.66
C GLU A 57 -23.42 -18.59 5.79
N LYS A 58 -22.27 -19.06 6.28
CA LYS A 58 -22.16 -20.01 7.39
C LYS A 58 -22.69 -19.49 8.72
N THR A 59 -22.63 -18.17 8.92
CA THR A 59 -23.02 -17.49 10.18
C THR A 59 -24.39 -16.81 10.07
N ASP A 60 -25.14 -17.02 8.99
CA ASP A 60 -26.37 -16.30 8.66
C ASP A 60 -26.18 -14.76 8.82
N ASN A 61 -25.16 -14.24 8.15
CA ASN A 61 -24.72 -12.84 8.25
C ASN A 61 -24.41 -12.40 9.71
N GLY A 62 -23.93 -13.33 10.53
CA GLY A 62 -23.54 -13.10 11.92
C GLY A 62 -24.68 -13.31 12.93
N THR A 63 -25.91 -13.54 12.49
CA THR A 63 -27.05 -13.72 13.41
C THR A 63 -27.06 -15.08 14.12
N ALA A 64 -26.42 -16.09 13.53
CA ALA A 64 -26.33 -17.43 14.12
C ALA A 64 -25.28 -17.51 15.26
N VAL A 65 -24.36 -16.57 15.35
CA VAL A 65 -23.26 -16.58 16.34
C VAL A 65 -23.51 -15.48 17.37
N ILE A 66 -23.85 -15.87 18.60
CA ILE A 66 -24.31 -14.95 19.66
C ILE A 66 -23.18 -14.64 20.63
N GLY A 67 -22.94 -13.35 20.88
CA GLY A 67 -21.97 -12.88 21.87
C GLY A 67 -21.56 -11.42 21.62
N SER A 68 -21.04 -10.76 22.65
CA SER A 68 -20.70 -9.34 22.65
C SER A 68 -19.18 -9.06 22.66
N CYS A 69 -18.37 -10.12 22.66
CA CYS A 69 -16.91 -10.03 22.59
C CYS A 69 -16.41 -11.01 21.53
N GLY A 70 -15.57 -10.56 20.60
CA GLY A 70 -15.06 -11.44 19.54
C GLY A 70 -13.95 -10.84 18.72
N ILE A 71 -13.28 -11.74 17.98
CA ILE A 71 -12.20 -11.44 17.03
C ILE A 71 -12.49 -12.10 15.69
N GLY A 72 -12.07 -11.47 14.61
CA GLY A 72 -12.26 -11.98 13.26
C GLY A 72 -11.05 -11.71 12.37
N HIS A 73 -10.97 -12.49 11.30
CA HIS A 73 -9.81 -12.48 10.43
C HIS A 73 -10.17 -12.81 8.97
N THR A 74 -9.56 -12.10 8.03
CA THR A 74 -9.47 -12.49 6.62
C THR A 74 -8.01 -12.81 6.29
N ARG A 75 -7.78 -14.00 5.72
CA ARG A 75 -6.45 -14.56 5.55
C ARG A 75 -5.96 -14.41 4.11
N TRP A 76 -4.71 -14.00 4.00
CA TRP A 76 -3.83 -14.20 2.88
C TRP A 76 -2.84 -15.32 3.24
N ALA A 77 -2.86 -16.44 2.53
CA ALA A 77 -2.06 -17.61 2.88
C ALA A 77 -0.57 -17.36 2.68
N THR A 78 0.20 -17.47 3.76
CA THR A 78 1.67 -17.45 3.78
C THR A 78 2.22 -18.83 4.16
N HIS A 79 1.70 -19.45 5.21
CA HIS A 79 2.04 -20.79 5.70
C HIS A 79 0.82 -21.70 5.69
N GLY A 80 0.89 -22.82 4.98
CA GLY A 80 -0.21 -23.75 4.76
C GLY A 80 -1.21 -23.27 3.70
N GLU A 81 -1.75 -24.20 2.93
CA GLU A 81 -2.71 -23.92 1.85
C GLU A 81 -4.02 -23.28 2.36
N PRO A 82 -4.78 -22.59 1.49
CA PRO A 82 -6.12 -22.10 1.84
C PRO A 82 -7.06 -23.26 2.18
N SER A 83 -7.39 -23.39 3.47
CA SER A 83 -8.30 -24.43 4.01
C SER A 83 -9.00 -23.93 5.28
N GLU A 84 -10.04 -24.60 5.73
CA GLU A 84 -10.69 -24.25 7.00
C GLU A 84 -9.79 -24.53 8.21
N SER A 85 -8.96 -25.58 8.18
CA SER A 85 -8.00 -25.90 9.24
C SER A 85 -6.94 -24.80 9.40
N ASN A 86 -6.47 -24.25 8.28
CA ASN A 86 -5.46 -23.20 8.24
C ASN A 86 -6.05 -21.77 8.36
N ALA A 87 -7.39 -21.62 8.28
CA ALA A 87 -8.03 -20.32 8.52
C ALA A 87 -7.92 -19.91 10.00
N HIS A 88 -7.81 -18.61 10.25
CA HIS A 88 -7.90 -18.04 11.61
C HIS A 88 -9.38 -17.84 12.00
N PRO A 89 -9.68 -17.79 13.30
CA PRO A 89 -8.82 -17.91 14.49
C PRO A 89 -8.29 -19.32 14.75
N HIS A 90 -7.13 -19.42 15.40
CA HIS A 90 -6.59 -20.67 15.95
C HIS A 90 -6.84 -20.76 17.47
N LYS A 91 -6.86 -22.00 18.00
CA LYS A 91 -7.10 -22.27 19.41
C LYS A 91 -6.04 -23.21 20.01
N SER A 92 -5.82 -23.08 21.32
CA SER A 92 -5.04 -24.07 22.10
C SER A 92 -5.78 -25.40 22.21
N ASP A 93 -5.08 -26.46 22.68
CA ASP A 93 -5.61 -27.83 22.71
C ASP A 93 -6.89 -27.97 23.54
N ASP A 94 -7.00 -27.20 24.60
CA ASP A 94 -8.17 -27.16 25.50
C ASP A 94 -9.12 -25.96 25.25
N GLY A 95 -8.82 -25.14 24.22
CA GLY A 95 -9.58 -23.95 23.89
C GLY A 95 -9.46 -22.78 24.88
N ASN A 96 -8.50 -22.83 25.80
CA ASN A 96 -8.27 -21.75 26.75
C ASN A 96 -7.80 -20.45 26.10
N VAL A 97 -7.03 -20.55 25.00
CA VAL A 97 -6.51 -19.41 24.25
C VAL A 97 -7.02 -19.51 22.81
N VAL A 98 -7.59 -18.43 22.31
CA VAL A 98 -8.03 -18.28 20.91
C VAL A 98 -7.44 -16.99 20.37
N ALA A 99 -6.80 -17.04 19.20
CA ALA A 99 -6.22 -15.83 18.62
C ALA A 99 -6.24 -15.79 17.10
N VAL A 100 -6.11 -14.55 16.60
CA VAL A 100 -5.84 -14.22 15.20
C VAL A 100 -4.49 -13.51 15.09
N HIS A 101 -3.85 -13.62 13.94
CA HIS A 101 -2.50 -13.12 13.72
C HIS A 101 -2.34 -12.59 12.29
N ASN A 102 -1.74 -11.41 12.18
CA ASN A 102 -1.14 -10.88 10.96
C ASN A 102 0.38 -10.82 11.12
N GLY A 103 1.13 -11.29 10.16
CA GLY A 103 2.58 -11.30 10.19
C GLY A 103 3.17 -12.66 9.82
N ILE A 104 4.46 -12.83 10.11
CA ILE A 104 5.20 -14.08 9.94
C ILE A 104 6.05 -14.34 11.17
N ILE A 105 5.93 -15.54 11.74
CA ILE A 105 6.75 -15.99 12.85
C ILE A 105 7.89 -16.82 12.28
N GLU A 106 9.03 -16.20 12.04
CA GLU A 106 10.19 -16.80 11.35
C GLU A 106 10.73 -18.05 12.03
N ASN A 107 10.70 -18.09 13.36
CA ASN A 107 11.20 -19.22 14.14
C ASN A 107 10.12 -20.23 14.54
N TYR A 108 8.98 -20.28 13.82
CA TYR A 108 7.85 -21.12 14.19
C TYR A 108 8.20 -22.62 14.23
N LEU A 109 9.08 -23.10 13.36
CA LEU A 109 9.51 -24.52 13.37
C LEU A 109 10.25 -24.88 14.66
N GLU A 110 11.16 -24.02 15.13
CA GLU A 110 11.88 -24.20 16.41
C GLU A 110 10.89 -24.23 17.59
N LEU A 111 9.96 -23.28 17.60
CA LEU A 111 8.94 -23.18 18.64
C LEU A 111 7.97 -24.36 18.61
N LYS A 112 7.56 -24.81 17.41
CA LYS A 112 6.71 -25.99 17.22
C LYS A 112 7.37 -27.26 17.76
N GLU A 113 8.63 -27.50 17.45
CA GLU A 113 9.38 -28.63 17.96
C GLU A 113 9.46 -28.62 19.50
N LYS A 114 9.76 -27.45 20.08
CA LYS A 114 9.79 -27.27 21.53
C LYS A 114 8.45 -27.57 22.20
N LEU A 115 7.35 -27.08 21.62
CA LEU A 115 5.99 -27.28 22.14
C LEU A 115 5.55 -28.75 21.97
N THR A 116 5.89 -29.40 20.87
CA THR A 116 5.63 -30.83 20.66
C THR A 116 6.31 -31.69 21.73
N ARG A 117 7.54 -31.38 22.11
CA ARG A 117 8.22 -32.04 23.26
C ARG A 117 7.56 -31.79 24.61
N LYS A 118 6.68 -30.76 24.70
CA LYS A 118 5.86 -30.46 25.87
C LYS A 118 4.45 -31.05 25.81
N GLY A 119 4.14 -31.83 24.76
CA GLY A 119 2.89 -32.55 24.61
C GLY A 119 1.82 -31.82 23.78
N TYR A 120 2.13 -30.66 23.19
CA TYR A 120 1.20 -29.97 22.29
C TYR A 120 1.06 -30.67 20.95
N VAL A 121 -0.16 -30.80 20.46
CA VAL A 121 -0.50 -31.42 19.18
C VAL A 121 -0.95 -30.33 18.22
N PHE A 122 -0.46 -30.34 16.98
CA PHE A 122 -0.76 -29.31 15.97
C PHE A 122 -1.73 -29.86 14.93
N TYR A 123 -2.81 -29.12 14.65
CA TYR A 123 -3.85 -29.49 13.68
C TYR A 123 -3.77 -28.72 12.37
N SER A 124 -2.94 -27.65 12.33
CA SER A 124 -2.76 -26.81 11.15
C SER A 124 -1.28 -26.73 10.74
N GLU A 125 -1.05 -26.16 9.57
CA GLU A 125 0.28 -25.89 9.03
C GLU A 125 0.74 -24.45 9.28
N THR A 126 -0.03 -23.67 10.07
CA THR A 126 0.23 -22.24 10.24
C THR A 126 1.20 -21.97 11.38
N ASP A 127 1.98 -20.93 11.22
CA ASP A 127 2.82 -20.34 12.26
C ASP A 127 1.97 -19.74 13.40
N THR A 128 0.76 -19.29 13.10
CA THR A 128 -0.19 -18.73 14.06
C THR A 128 -0.61 -19.73 15.13
N GLU A 129 -0.88 -20.99 14.77
CA GLU A 129 -1.19 -22.02 15.75
C GLU A 129 -0.05 -22.20 16.74
N VAL A 130 1.20 -22.06 16.27
CA VAL A 130 2.38 -22.13 17.12
C VAL A 130 2.41 -20.98 18.13
N ALA A 131 2.08 -19.75 17.71
CA ALA A 131 1.99 -18.60 18.60
C ALA A 131 0.89 -18.79 19.67
N VAL A 132 -0.30 -19.25 19.28
CA VAL A 132 -1.41 -19.52 20.20
C VAL A 132 -1.01 -20.52 21.27
N LYS A 133 -0.38 -21.62 20.88
CA LYS A 133 0.08 -22.67 21.82
C LYS A 133 1.26 -22.22 22.67
N LEU A 134 2.10 -21.32 22.16
CA LEU A 134 3.18 -20.73 22.95
C LEU A 134 2.62 -19.82 24.05
N ILE A 135 1.60 -19.02 23.76
CA ILE A 135 0.91 -18.19 24.74
C ILE A 135 0.23 -19.07 25.81
N ASP A 136 -0.50 -20.11 25.40
CA ASP A 136 -1.13 -21.08 26.30
C ASP A 136 -0.10 -21.80 27.20
N TYR A 137 1.06 -22.18 26.61
CA TYR A 137 2.15 -22.78 27.38
C TYR A 137 2.65 -21.86 28.48
N TYR A 138 2.85 -20.58 28.20
CA TYR A 138 3.32 -19.63 29.20
C TYR A 138 2.23 -19.29 30.22
N TYR A 139 0.97 -19.19 29.79
CA TYR A 139 -0.16 -18.98 30.69
C TYR A 139 -0.27 -20.07 31.75
N LYS A 140 -0.19 -21.34 31.33
CA LYS A 140 -0.21 -22.49 32.25
C LYS A 140 1.05 -22.64 33.09
N LYS A 141 2.21 -22.34 32.49
CA LYS A 141 3.48 -22.56 33.17
C LYS A 141 3.74 -21.65 34.37
N TYR A 142 3.30 -20.40 34.27
CA TYR A 142 3.59 -19.40 35.29
C TYR A 142 2.39 -19.09 36.16
N GLU A 143 1.22 -19.71 35.93
CA GLU A 143 -0.05 -19.38 36.58
C GLU A 143 -0.28 -17.87 36.67
N GLY A 144 0.16 -17.17 35.58
CA GLY A 144 0.23 -15.72 35.49
C GLY A 144 -1.00 -15.11 34.82
N THR A 145 -0.93 -13.81 34.61
CA THR A 145 -1.96 -13.08 33.89
C THR A 145 -1.83 -13.29 32.37
N PRO A 146 -2.88 -13.00 31.57
CA PRO A 146 -2.77 -12.95 30.11
C PRO A 146 -1.64 -12.05 29.63
N ILE A 147 -1.40 -10.92 30.31
CA ILE A 147 -0.32 -9.97 30.01
C ILE A 147 1.04 -10.65 30.13
N ASP A 148 1.30 -11.36 31.23
CA ASP A 148 2.55 -12.09 31.45
C ASP A 148 2.77 -13.16 30.40
N ALA A 149 1.72 -13.93 30.07
CA ALA A 149 1.80 -15.00 29.09
C ALA A 149 2.15 -14.46 27.69
N ILE A 150 1.51 -13.37 27.26
CA ILE A 150 1.75 -12.74 25.97
C ILE A 150 3.15 -12.11 25.95
N ASN A 151 3.56 -11.39 26.99
CA ASN A 151 4.90 -10.79 27.07
C ASN A 151 6.01 -11.86 26.96
N HIS A 152 5.86 -13.00 27.64
CA HIS A 152 6.79 -14.11 27.51
C HIS A 152 6.84 -14.70 26.08
N ALA A 153 5.70 -14.75 25.40
CA ALA A 153 5.63 -15.20 24.01
C ALA A 153 6.29 -14.20 23.06
N MET A 154 6.01 -12.89 23.23
CA MET A 154 6.56 -11.80 22.41
C MET A 154 8.09 -11.79 22.39
N VAL A 155 8.73 -12.02 23.53
CA VAL A 155 10.20 -12.06 23.65
C VAL A 155 10.81 -13.29 22.95
N ARG A 156 10.02 -14.34 22.70
CA ARG A 156 10.48 -15.59 22.07
C ARG A 156 10.21 -15.65 20.57
N ILE A 157 9.21 -14.93 20.11
CA ILE A 157 8.85 -14.85 18.70
C ILE A 157 9.86 -13.97 17.96
N ARG A 158 10.40 -14.49 16.84
CA ARG A 158 11.14 -13.70 15.85
C ARG A 158 10.25 -13.44 14.63
N GLY A 159 10.43 -12.29 14.00
CA GLY A 159 9.61 -11.84 12.87
C GLY A 159 8.60 -10.75 13.26
N SER A 160 7.63 -10.51 12.39
CA SER A 160 6.58 -9.50 12.54
C SER A 160 5.27 -10.14 13.00
N TYR A 161 4.51 -9.44 13.84
CA TYR A 161 3.19 -9.89 14.27
C TYR A 161 2.28 -8.74 14.70
N ALA A 162 0.99 -8.94 14.48
CA ALA A 162 -0.11 -8.28 15.18
C ALA A 162 -1.08 -9.37 15.64
N LEU A 163 -1.27 -9.48 16.92
CA LEU A 163 -2.06 -10.52 17.59
C LEU A 163 -3.28 -9.90 18.27
N ALA A 164 -4.44 -10.55 18.13
CA ALA A 164 -5.59 -10.33 19.02
C ALA A 164 -5.95 -11.67 19.65
N VAL A 165 -5.96 -11.71 20.99
CA VAL A 165 -5.98 -12.93 21.80
C VAL A 165 -7.12 -12.87 22.82
N MET A 166 -7.90 -13.93 22.91
CA MET A 166 -8.96 -14.12 23.90
C MET A 166 -8.59 -15.30 24.82
N PHE A 167 -8.81 -15.12 26.13
CA PHE A 167 -8.59 -16.17 27.14
C PHE A 167 -9.93 -16.61 27.74
N LYS A 168 -10.06 -17.90 28.02
CA LYS A 168 -11.29 -18.48 28.56
C LYS A 168 -11.68 -17.85 29.90
N ASP A 169 -10.72 -17.55 30.77
CA ASP A 169 -10.95 -17.01 32.09
C ASP A 169 -11.27 -15.51 32.11
N TYR A 170 -11.17 -14.84 30.95
CA TYR A 170 -11.41 -13.40 30.75
C TYR A 170 -12.43 -13.16 29.63
N PRO A 171 -13.71 -13.43 29.84
CA PRO A 171 -14.73 -13.54 28.77
C PRO A 171 -15.05 -12.25 28.03
N GLU A 172 -14.78 -11.08 28.59
CA GLU A 172 -15.10 -9.76 28.02
C GLU A 172 -13.85 -8.99 27.58
N GLU A 173 -12.68 -9.63 27.62
CA GLU A 173 -11.40 -8.99 27.35
C GLU A 173 -10.75 -9.55 26.09
N ILE A 174 -10.16 -8.65 25.30
CA ILE A 174 -9.30 -9.00 24.17
C ILE A 174 -7.93 -8.38 24.42
N TYR A 175 -6.90 -9.20 24.33
CA TYR A 175 -5.52 -8.75 24.48
C TYR A 175 -4.87 -8.58 23.13
N VAL A 176 -4.24 -7.42 22.90
CA VAL A 176 -3.65 -7.05 21.62
C VAL A 176 -2.18 -6.75 21.79
N SER A 177 -1.35 -7.32 20.91
CA SER A 177 0.06 -6.95 20.87
C SER A 177 0.56 -6.88 19.44
N ARG A 178 1.61 -6.11 19.20
CA ARG A 178 2.18 -5.99 17.85
C ARG A 178 3.70 -5.80 17.85
N LYS A 179 4.30 -6.25 16.75
CA LYS A 179 5.65 -5.90 16.31
C LYS A 179 5.65 -5.82 14.78
N ASP A 180 5.94 -4.65 14.22
CA ASP A 180 6.11 -4.38 12.78
C ASP A 180 4.88 -4.65 11.87
N SER A 181 3.78 -5.18 12.41
CA SER A 181 2.48 -5.32 11.72
C SER A 181 1.48 -4.27 12.23
N PRO A 182 0.65 -3.63 11.39
CA PRO A 182 -0.24 -2.55 11.82
C PRO A 182 -1.38 -3.05 12.70
N MET A 183 -1.73 -2.25 13.73
CA MET A 183 -2.88 -2.45 14.60
C MET A 183 -3.29 -1.12 15.22
N ILE A 184 -4.59 -0.84 15.22
CA ILE A 184 -5.21 0.32 15.87
C ILE A 184 -6.34 -0.14 16.80
N LEU A 185 -6.61 0.64 17.83
CA LEU A 185 -7.64 0.38 18.80
C LEU A 185 -8.60 1.57 18.86
N GLY A 186 -9.87 1.34 18.59
CA GLY A 186 -10.92 2.37 18.60
C GLY A 186 -11.76 2.32 19.87
N ILE A 187 -12.29 3.46 20.27
CA ILE A 187 -13.19 3.58 21.42
C ILE A 187 -14.32 4.56 21.11
N GLU A 188 -15.56 4.20 21.46
CA GLU A 188 -16.73 5.06 21.31
C GLU A 188 -17.90 4.55 22.16
N ASP A 189 -18.59 5.45 22.90
CA ASP A 189 -19.84 5.19 23.61
C ASP A 189 -19.92 3.88 24.43
N GLY A 190 -18.84 3.53 25.13
CA GLY A 190 -18.77 2.31 25.94
C GLY A 190 -18.50 1.04 25.14
N GLU A 191 -18.06 1.15 23.91
CA GLU A 191 -17.65 0.04 23.04
C GLU A 191 -16.18 0.19 22.61
N SER A 192 -15.51 -0.92 22.38
CA SER A 192 -14.11 -0.94 21.96
C SER A 192 -13.93 -1.80 20.71
N TYR A 193 -13.09 -1.30 19.81
CA TYR A 193 -12.84 -1.85 18.49
C TYR A 193 -11.35 -2.11 18.28
N ILE A 194 -11.02 -3.15 17.56
CA ILE A 194 -9.66 -3.50 17.16
C ILE A 194 -9.66 -3.64 15.65
N ALA A 195 -8.66 -3.06 14.97
CA ALA A 195 -8.52 -3.24 13.54
C ALA A 195 -7.06 -3.21 13.09
N SER A 196 -6.74 -3.97 12.07
CA SER A 196 -5.45 -3.87 11.40
C SER A 196 -5.38 -2.70 10.41
N ASP A 197 -6.51 -2.05 10.10
CA ASP A 197 -6.58 -0.84 9.29
C ASP A 197 -7.83 -0.01 9.61
N VAL A 198 -7.71 1.30 9.42
CA VAL A 198 -8.72 2.33 9.71
C VAL A 198 -10.09 2.06 9.07
N PRO A 199 -10.20 1.69 7.78
CA PRO A 199 -11.50 1.49 7.12
C PRO A 199 -12.43 0.50 7.81
N ALA A 200 -11.88 -0.45 8.58
CA ALA A 200 -12.65 -1.48 9.26
C ALA A 200 -13.54 -0.95 10.38
N ILE A 201 -13.12 0.15 11.04
CA ILE A 201 -13.81 0.70 12.21
C ILE A 201 -14.30 2.14 12.03
N LEU A 202 -13.98 2.78 10.91
CA LEU A 202 -14.29 4.20 10.65
C LEU A 202 -15.80 4.52 10.72
N LYS A 203 -16.66 3.54 10.43
CA LYS A 203 -18.11 3.64 10.55
C LYS A 203 -18.59 3.73 12.01
N TYR A 204 -17.82 3.15 12.92
CA TYR A 204 -18.17 2.99 14.34
C TYR A 204 -17.52 4.04 15.22
N THR A 205 -16.24 4.38 14.94
CA THR A 205 -15.49 5.38 15.69
C THR A 205 -14.43 6.05 14.84
N ARG A 206 -14.15 7.31 15.15
CA ARG A 206 -13.00 8.08 14.63
C ARG A 206 -11.91 8.26 15.69
N ASN A 207 -12.20 7.87 16.93
CA ASN A 207 -11.30 8.02 18.06
C ASN A 207 -10.47 6.76 18.23
N VAL A 208 -9.16 6.86 17.98
CA VAL A 208 -8.26 5.70 17.93
C VAL A 208 -6.97 5.92 18.71
N TYR A 209 -6.44 4.82 19.23
CA TYR A 209 -5.09 4.72 19.76
C TYR A 209 -4.22 3.92 18.82
N TYR A 210 -2.98 4.35 18.65
CA TYR A 210 -1.95 3.60 17.95
C TYR A 210 -1.08 2.85 18.95
N ILE A 211 -1.15 1.51 18.92
CA ILE A 211 -0.28 0.67 19.74
C ILE A 211 1.13 0.64 19.13
N GLY A 212 2.17 0.79 19.94
CA GLY A 212 3.57 0.76 19.54
C GLY A 212 4.11 -0.65 19.35
N ASN A 213 5.35 -0.75 18.84
CA ASN A 213 6.05 -2.03 18.75
C ASN A 213 6.39 -2.57 20.13
N MET A 214 6.20 -3.86 20.33
CA MET A 214 6.46 -4.55 21.61
C MET A 214 5.64 -4.00 22.77
N GLU A 215 4.49 -3.38 22.49
CA GLU A 215 3.50 -3.00 23.47
C GLU A 215 2.33 -3.98 23.46
N LEU A 216 1.60 -4.02 24.56
CA LEU A 216 0.40 -4.81 24.77
C LEU A 216 -0.76 -3.91 25.21
N ALA A 217 -1.97 -4.23 24.78
CA ALA A 217 -3.18 -3.58 25.26
C ALA A 217 -4.20 -4.63 25.75
N CYS A 218 -4.86 -4.33 26.87
CA CYS A 218 -6.07 -5.02 27.31
C CYS A 218 -7.27 -4.19 26.88
N VAL A 219 -8.10 -4.73 26.01
CA VAL A 219 -9.28 -4.08 25.44
C VAL A 219 -10.53 -4.65 26.11
N ARG A 220 -11.22 -3.80 26.85
CA ARG A 220 -12.49 -4.06 27.53
C ARG A 220 -13.58 -3.19 26.91
N LYS A 221 -14.81 -3.45 27.28
CA LYS A 221 -15.95 -2.66 26.90
C LYS A 221 -15.78 -1.19 27.33
N GLY A 222 -15.53 -0.31 26.35
CA GLY A 222 -15.35 1.14 26.57
C GLY A 222 -14.09 1.52 27.34
N GLU A 223 -13.13 0.62 27.49
CA GLU A 223 -11.88 0.86 28.20
C GLU A 223 -10.71 0.15 27.52
N ILE A 224 -9.58 0.83 27.39
CA ILE A 224 -8.34 0.27 26.83
C ILE A 224 -7.17 0.64 27.74
N THR A 225 -6.49 -0.35 28.26
CA THR A 225 -5.29 -0.19 29.09
C THR A 225 -4.06 -0.68 28.34
N PHE A 226 -3.00 0.10 28.33
CA PHE A 226 -1.76 -0.23 27.61
C PHE A 226 -0.64 -0.62 28.57
N TYR A 227 0.22 -1.53 28.11
CA TYR A 227 1.34 -2.06 28.90
C TYR A 227 2.61 -2.13 28.05
N ASN A 228 3.75 -1.91 28.70
CA ASN A 228 5.06 -2.20 28.12
C ASN A 228 5.44 -3.70 28.31
N LEU A 229 6.62 -4.08 27.79
CA LEU A 229 7.15 -5.45 27.93
C LEU A 229 7.35 -5.93 29.39
N ASN A 230 7.47 -5.00 30.33
CA ASN A 230 7.61 -5.34 31.75
C ASN A 230 6.27 -5.54 32.44
N GLY A 231 5.13 -5.34 31.72
CA GLY A 231 3.79 -5.38 32.28
C GLY A 231 3.40 -4.11 33.04
N GLU A 232 4.16 -3.03 32.92
CA GLU A 232 3.84 -1.73 33.53
C GLU A 232 2.86 -0.98 32.63
N GLU A 233 1.85 -0.35 33.24
CA GLU A 233 0.89 0.48 32.52
C GLU A 233 1.56 1.72 31.90
N ILE A 234 1.16 2.04 30.68
CA ILE A 234 1.63 3.22 29.94
C ILE A 234 0.44 4.02 29.42
N GLU A 235 0.59 5.35 29.38
CA GLU A 235 -0.41 6.23 28.80
C GLU A 235 -0.25 6.36 27.28
N LYS A 236 -1.37 6.47 26.56
CA LYS A 236 -1.43 6.70 25.12
C LYS A 236 -2.35 7.88 24.79
N GLU A 237 -1.97 8.62 23.77
CA GLU A 237 -2.76 9.73 23.26
C GLU A 237 -3.88 9.23 22.36
N LEU A 238 -5.11 9.67 22.62
CA LEU A 238 -6.25 9.45 21.74
C LEU A 238 -6.15 10.37 20.51
N LYS A 239 -6.25 9.82 19.32
CA LYS A 239 -6.22 10.56 18.07
C LYS A 239 -7.55 10.45 17.33
N THR A 240 -7.99 11.54 16.71
CA THR A 240 -9.19 11.56 15.88
C THR A 240 -8.80 11.43 14.41
N ILE A 241 -9.44 10.49 13.71
CA ILE A 241 -9.26 10.28 12.28
C ILE A 241 -10.14 11.28 11.52
N GLU A 242 -9.53 12.11 10.68
CA GLU A 242 -10.22 13.14 9.90
C GLU A 242 -10.80 12.62 8.56
N TRP A 243 -10.60 11.34 8.23
CA TRP A 243 -11.08 10.78 6.97
C TRP A 243 -12.61 10.74 6.91
N ASP A 244 -13.15 11.06 5.73
CA ASP A 244 -14.57 10.92 5.46
C ASP A 244 -14.92 9.45 5.19
N ALA A 245 -15.90 8.91 5.93
CA ALA A 245 -16.37 7.54 5.73
C ALA A 245 -16.99 7.33 4.34
N GLU A 246 -17.65 8.37 3.77
CA GLU A 246 -18.24 8.34 2.41
C GLU A 246 -17.14 8.22 1.34
N ALA A 247 -15.93 8.73 1.60
CA ALA A 247 -14.81 8.62 0.68
C ALA A 247 -14.37 7.14 0.45
N ALA A 248 -14.69 6.23 1.36
CA ALA A 248 -14.43 4.80 1.23
C ALA A 248 -15.54 4.04 0.47
N GLU A 249 -16.52 4.72 -0.13
CA GLU A 249 -17.59 4.13 -0.94
C GLU A 249 -17.32 4.29 -2.44
N LYS A 250 -17.98 3.47 -3.28
CA LYS A 250 -17.80 3.51 -4.75
C LYS A 250 -18.40 4.75 -5.44
N ALA A 251 -19.21 5.54 -4.76
CA ALA A 251 -19.81 6.78 -5.26
C ALA A 251 -20.46 6.66 -6.66
N GLY A 252 -21.12 5.52 -6.94
CA GLY A 252 -21.79 5.25 -8.22
C GLY A 252 -20.90 4.65 -9.32
N PHE A 253 -19.60 4.49 -9.10
CA PHE A 253 -18.72 3.77 -10.01
C PHE A 253 -18.87 2.24 -9.85
N GLU A 254 -18.64 1.50 -10.92
CA GLU A 254 -18.67 0.03 -10.90
C GLU A 254 -17.55 -0.54 -10.02
N HIS A 255 -16.35 0.07 -10.10
CA HIS A 255 -15.15 -0.34 -9.40
C HIS A 255 -14.48 0.80 -8.64
N PHE A 256 -13.83 0.50 -7.52
CA PHE A 256 -13.01 1.48 -6.78
C PHE A 256 -11.88 2.05 -7.65
N MET A 257 -11.20 1.22 -8.43
CA MET A 257 -10.12 1.68 -9.30
C MET A 257 -10.58 2.79 -10.25
N MET A 258 -11.76 2.66 -10.88
CA MET A 258 -12.27 3.70 -11.78
C MET A 258 -12.64 4.97 -11.01
N LYS A 259 -13.24 4.85 -9.82
CA LYS A 259 -13.47 5.99 -8.93
C LYS A 259 -12.16 6.71 -8.61
N GLU A 260 -11.15 5.96 -8.19
CA GLU A 260 -9.84 6.48 -7.78
C GLU A 260 -9.09 7.13 -8.95
N ILE A 261 -9.24 6.61 -10.17
CA ILE A 261 -8.76 7.27 -11.39
C ILE A 261 -9.45 8.64 -11.58
N HIS A 262 -10.77 8.73 -11.35
CA HIS A 262 -11.52 9.98 -11.48
C HIS A 262 -11.30 10.96 -10.32
N GLU A 263 -10.82 10.52 -9.18
CA GLU A 263 -10.46 11.37 -8.05
C GLU A 263 -9.11 12.09 -8.25
N GLN A 264 -8.27 11.65 -9.19
CA GLN A 264 -6.92 12.19 -9.39
C GLN A 264 -6.88 13.72 -9.58
N PRO A 265 -7.78 14.35 -10.37
CA PRO A 265 -7.79 15.81 -10.48
C PRO A 265 -7.87 16.50 -9.12
N LYS A 266 -8.79 16.04 -8.27
CA LYS A 266 -9.01 16.62 -6.95
C LYS A 266 -7.80 16.39 -6.02
N VAL A 267 -7.38 15.13 -5.86
CA VAL A 267 -6.36 14.80 -4.86
C VAL A 267 -4.97 15.31 -5.23
N VAL A 268 -4.65 15.45 -6.52
CA VAL A 268 -3.42 16.08 -6.99
C VAL A 268 -3.44 17.58 -6.68
N GLY A 269 -4.59 18.25 -6.84
CA GLY A 269 -4.79 19.62 -6.41
C GLY A 269 -4.69 19.79 -4.90
N ASP A 270 -5.29 18.90 -4.13
CA ASP A 270 -5.24 18.91 -2.65
C ASP A 270 -3.78 18.76 -2.16
N THR A 271 -3.01 17.85 -2.77
CA THR A 271 -1.57 17.67 -2.45
C THR A 271 -0.77 18.95 -2.73
N LEU A 272 -0.97 19.55 -3.90
CA LEU A 272 -0.30 20.80 -4.26
C LEU A 272 -0.64 21.93 -3.28
N ASN A 273 -1.93 22.12 -3.00
CA ASN A 273 -2.41 23.21 -2.16
C ASN A 273 -2.06 23.03 -0.67
N SER A 274 -1.71 21.83 -0.22
CA SER A 274 -1.36 21.56 1.18
C SER A 274 -0.14 22.37 1.65
N VAL A 275 0.76 22.71 0.74
CA VAL A 275 2.01 23.43 1.02
C VAL A 275 2.15 24.71 0.21
N LEU A 276 1.21 25.05 -0.69
CA LEU A 276 1.26 26.27 -1.49
C LEU A 276 0.64 27.43 -0.71
N LYS A 277 1.47 28.44 -0.35
CA LYS A 277 1.05 29.65 0.35
C LYS A 277 1.61 30.88 -0.37
N ASP A 278 0.77 31.83 -0.68
CA ASP A 278 1.15 33.11 -1.32
C ASP A 278 2.01 32.93 -2.60
N GLY A 279 1.73 31.88 -3.38
CA GLY A 279 2.43 31.56 -4.62
C GLY A 279 3.84 30.97 -4.42
N GLN A 280 4.15 30.46 -3.25
CA GLN A 280 5.41 29.78 -2.91
C GLN A 280 5.13 28.52 -2.09
N PHE A 281 6.06 27.56 -2.09
CA PHE A 281 5.96 26.38 -1.25
C PHE A 281 6.49 26.65 0.16
N ASP A 282 5.66 26.36 1.16
CA ASP A 282 6.01 26.34 2.57
C ASP A 282 6.14 24.89 3.06
N LEU A 283 7.36 24.42 3.23
CA LEU A 283 7.66 23.07 3.73
C LEU A 283 7.84 23.01 5.26
N SER A 284 7.44 24.04 6.00
CA SER A 284 7.58 24.05 7.47
C SER A 284 6.83 22.88 8.13
N SER A 285 5.64 22.50 7.60
CA SER A 285 4.86 21.35 8.06
C SER A 285 5.50 19.99 7.71
N VAL A 286 6.41 19.98 6.75
CA VAL A 286 7.16 18.77 6.35
C VAL A 286 8.35 18.53 7.28
N GLY A 287 8.84 19.56 7.95
CA GLY A 287 9.96 19.46 8.88
C GLY A 287 11.32 19.45 8.19
N LEU A 288 11.47 20.20 7.07
CA LEU A 288 12.72 20.38 6.34
C LEU A 288 13.01 21.86 6.17
N SER A 289 14.10 22.35 6.76
CA SER A 289 14.52 23.75 6.69
C SER A 289 15.32 24.07 5.43
N GLU A 290 15.39 25.35 5.06
CA GLU A 290 16.22 25.78 3.92
C GLU A 290 17.71 25.51 4.12
N GLU A 291 18.22 25.57 5.36
CA GLU A 291 19.62 25.27 5.66
C GLU A 291 19.93 23.80 5.40
N GLU A 292 19.04 22.91 5.81
CA GLU A 292 19.16 21.48 5.55
C GLU A 292 19.10 21.19 4.05
N ILE A 293 18.20 21.83 3.30
CA ILE A 293 18.10 21.69 1.83
C ILE A 293 19.41 22.10 1.15
N LYS A 294 20.05 23.19 1.59
CA LYS A 294 21.33 23.66 1.03
C LYS A 294 22.48 22.69 1.26
N ASP A 295 22.46 21.96 2.39
CA ASP A 295 23.52 21.02 2.77
C ASP A 295 23.38 19.63 2.12
N ILE A 296 22.23 19.30 1.51
CA ILE A 296 22.01 18.01 0.85
C ILE A 296 23.01 17.81 -0.30
N SER A 297 23.88 16.81 -0.17
CA SER A 297 24.87 16.43 -1.18
C SER A 297 24.32 15.44 -2.20
N GLN A 298 23.43 14.54 -1.77
CA GLN A 298 22.86 13.46 -2.56
C GLN A 298 21.49 13.04 -2.03
N ILE A 299 20.59 12.62 -2.90
CA ILE A 299 19.29 12.05 -2.52
C ILE A 299 19.27 10.55 -2.86
N TYR A 300 18.77 9.75 -1.92
CA TYR A 300 18.47 8.33 -2.12
C TYR A 300 16.96 8.16 -2.02
N ILE A 301 16.29 7.69 -3.08
CA ILE A 301 14.87 7.39 -3.07
C ILE A 301 14.71 5.89 -2.95
N VAL A 302 14.03 5.43 -1.90
CA VAL A 302 13.81 4.00 -1.65
C VAL A 302 12.32 3.71 -1.60
N ALA A 303 11.87 2.77 -2.42
CA ALA A 303 10.46 2.45 -2.55
C ALA A 303 10.23 1.06 -3.17
N CYS A 304 8.97 0.62 -3.23
CA CYS A 304 8.54 -0.63 -3.82
C CYS A 304 7.41 -0.41 -4.83
N GLY A 305 7.34 -1.22 -5.90
CA GLY A 305 6.25 -1.20 -6.88
C GLY A 305 6.06 0.16 -7.55
N SER A 306 4.82 0.65 -7.64
CA SER A 306 4.51 1.95 -8.26
C SER A 306 5.25 3.13 -7.61
N ALA A 307 5.47 3.10 -6.31
CA ALA A 307 6.23 4.14 -5.61
C ALA A 307 7.71 4.16 -6.05
N TYR A 308 8.29 3.02 -6.42
CA TYR A 308 9.62 2.96 -7.03
C TYR A 308 9.64 3.66 -8.39
N HIS A 309 8.59 3.48 -9.21
CA HIS A 309 8.47 4.18 -10.50
C HIS A 309 8.29 5.69 -10.32
N VAL A 310 7.61 6.15 -9.26
CA VAL A 310 7.63 7.58 -8.87
C VAL A 310 9.05 8.05 -8.61
N GLY A 311 9.84 7.27 -7.88
CA GLY A 311 11.25 7.57 -7.60
C GLY A 311 12.08 7.72 -8.88
N ILE A 312 11.89 6.82 -9.85
CA ILE A 312 12.59 6.91 -11.15
C ILE A 312 12.20 8.18 -11.92
N ALA A 313 10.91 8.55 -11.95
CA ALA A 313 10.48 9.80 -12.58
C ALA A 313 11.05 11.02 -11.83
N ALA A 314 11.01 11.00 -10.49
CA ALA A 314 11.53 12.07 -9.63
C ALA A 314 13.03 12.29 -9.81
N GLN A 315 13.81 11.23 -10.07
CA GLN A 315 15.24 11.34 -10.35
C GLN A 315 15.52 12.32 -11.49
N TYR A 316 14.85 12.15 -12.62
CA TYR A 316 15.02 13.04 -13.78
C TYR A 316 14.69 14.49 -13.44
N VAL A 317 13.61 14.71 -12.70
CA VAL A 317 13.15 16.07 -12.35
C VAL A 317 14.08 16.74 -11.34
N ILE A 318 14.47 16.02 -10.27
CA ILE A 318 15.32 16.57 -9.21
C ILE A 318 16.75 16.85 -9.75
N GLU A 319 17.32 15.91 -10.50
CA GLU A 319 18.67 16.07 -11.06
C GLU A 319 18.73 17.22 -12.04
N ASP A 320 17.69 17.42 -12.87
CA ASP A 320 17.68 18.51 -13.84
C ASP A 320 17.38 19.87 -13.19
N LEU A 321 16.43 19.96 -12.28
CA LEU A 321 16.05 21.25 -11.68
C LEU A 321 16.93 21.65 -10.49
N ALA A 322 17.17 20.75 -9.55
CA ALA A 322 17.88 21.05 -8.29
C ALA A 322 19.37 20.74 -8.34
N LYS A 323 19.85 20.08 -9.40
CA LYS A 323 21.27 19.70 -9.58
C LYS A 323 21.82 18.89 -8.40
N ILE A 324 20.96 18.07 -7.79
CA ILE A 324 21.34 17.15 -6.73
C ILE A 324 21.35 15.73 -7.33
N PRO A 325 22.46 14.98 -7.22
CA PRO A 325 22.49 13.59 -7.66
C PRO A 325 21.44 12.74 -6.93
N VAL A 326 20.69 11.93 -7.68
CA VAL A 326 19.64 11.07 -7.12
C VAL A 326 19.93 9.60 -7.44
N ARG A 327 19.79 8.76 -6.45
CA ARG A 327 19.87 7.32 -6.61
C ARG A 327 18.55 6.69 -6.19
N VAL A 328 17.96 5.87 -7.07
CA VAL A 328 16.67 5.22 -6.81
C VAL A 328 16.88 3.74 -6.64
N GLU A 329 16.35 3.15 -5.57
CA GLU A 329 16.54 1.75 -5.24
C GLU A 329 15.25 1.08 -4.79
N LEU A 330 15.12 -0.21 -5.10
CA LEU A 330 14.08 -1.06 -4.55
C LEU A 330 14.34 -1.29 -3.04
N GLY A 331 13.31 -1.17 -2.22
CA GLY A 331 13.41 -1.37 -0.76
C GLY A 331 14.00 -2.72 -0.39
N SER A 332 13.58 -3.80 -1.07
CA SER A 332 14.10 -5.16 -0.88
C SER A 332 15.60 -5.28 -1.12
N GLU A 333 16.13 -4.59 -2.14
CA GLU A 333 17.54 -4.65 -2.46
C GLU A 333 18.37 -3.73 -1.56
N PHE A 334 17.83 -2.54 -1.23
CA PHE A 334 18.50 -1.57 -0.38
C PHE A 334 18.85 -2.16 0.99
N ARG A 335 17.90 -2.82 1.65
CA ARG A 335 18.06 -3.35 3.01
C ARG A 335 19.11 -4.47 3.17
N TYR A 336 19.49 -5.19 2.09
CA TYR A 336 20.42 -6.32 2.19
C TYR A 336 21.79 -6.06 1.57
N ARG A 337 21.95 -5.01 0.77
CA ARG A 337 23.23 -4.74 0.13
C ARG A 337 24.19 -3.87 0.96
N ASN A 338 23.83 -3.47 2.19
CA ASN A 338 24.62 -2.56 3.03
C ASN A 338 25.00 -1.28 2.28
N PRO A 339 24.03 -0.39 1.96
CA PRO A 339 24.25 0.76 1.09
C PRO A 339 25.28 1.72 1.67
N LEU A 340 26.16 2.25 0.79
CA LEU A 340 27.05 3.35 1.12
C LEU A 340 26.23 4.64 1.01
N LEU A 341 26.00 5.28 2.14
CA LEU A 341 25.24 6.53 2.24
C LEU A 341 26.17 7.69 2.59
N ASP A 342 25.98 8.83 1.94
CA ASP A 342 26.66 10.06 2.31
C ASP A 342 26.03 10.62 3.59
N PRO A 343 26.81 10.98 4.63
CA PRO A 343 26.28 11.58 5.86
C PRO A 343 25.48 12.87 5.66
N LYS A 344 25.72 13.61 4.58
CA LYS A 344 24.95 14.78 4.14
C LYS A 344 23.86 14.43 3.13
N GLY A 345 23.59 13.17 2.94
CA GLY A 345 22.51 12.70 2.08
C GLY A 345 21.14 12.85 2.71
N LEU A 346 20.11 12.76 1.86
CA LEU A 346 18.72 12.65 2.27
C LEU A 346 18.16 11.33 1.72
N VAL A 347 17.67 10.46 2.60
CA VAL A 347 16.94 9.24 2.18
C VAL A 347 15.45 9.54 2.18
N ILE A 348 14.84 9.50 0.99
CA ILE A 348 13.40 9.69 0.81
C ILE A 348 12.75 8.32 0.64
N VAL A 349 11.87 7.95 1.56
CA VAL A 349 11.09 6.70 1.50
C VAL A 349 9.69 7.02 1.01
N ILE A 350 9.27 6.40 -0.10
CA ILE A 350 7.94 6.61 -0.68
C ILE A 350 7.08 5.37 -0.45
N SER A 351 5.92 5.53 0.20
CA SER A 351 4.98 4.44 0.46
C SER A 351 3.55 4.98 0.61
N GLN A 352 2.60 4.45 -0.15
CA GLN A 352 1.19 4.84 0.00
C GLN A 352 0.67 4.55 1.41
N SER A 353 0.83 3.32 1.89
CA SER A 353 0.34 2.89 3.20
C SER A 353 1.22 3.37 4.37
N GLY A 354 2.50 3.65 4.11
CA GLY A 354 3.50 3.89 5.15
C GLY A 354 3.77 2.68 6.06
N GLU A 355 3.39 1.47 5.60
CA GLU A 355 3.54 0.20 6.33
C GLU A 355 4.28 -0.86 5.51
N THR A 356 4.89 -0.51 4.38
CA THR A 356 5.65 -1.44 3.54
C THR A 356 6.89 -1.91 4.27
N ALA A 357 7.03 -3.23 4.51
CA ALA A 357 8.08 -3.80 5.35
C ALA A 357 9.49 -3.42 4.88
N ASP A 358 9.79 -3.60 3.59
CA ASP A 358 11.11 -3.28 3.03
C ASP A 358 11.42 -1.78 3.09
N SER A 359 10.42 -0.94 2.84
CA SER A 359 10.58 0.52 2.93
C SER A 359 10.82 0.99 4.36
N LEU A 360 10.15 0.40 5.34
CA LEU A 360 10.35 0.68 6.76
C LEU A 360 11.74 0.21 7.24
N ALA A 361 12.18 -0.96 6.79
CA ALA A 361 13.52 -1.47 7.10
C ALA A 361 14.61 -0.56 6.51
N ALA A 362 14.45 -0.11 5.26
CA ALA A 362 15.38 0.82 4.63
C ALA A 362 15.46 2.18 5.36
N LEU A 363 14.33 2.70 5.85
CA LEU A 363 14.28 3.90 6.67
C LEU A 363 15.08 3.73 7.96
N ARG A 364 14.87 2.64 8.69
CA ARG A 364 15.56 2.32 9.95
C ARG A 364 17.06 2.16 9.73
N GLU A 365 17.49 1.41 8.70
CA GLU A 365 18.90 1.26 8.36
C GLU A 365 19.56 2.59 8.04
N SER A 366 18.86 3.49 7.34
CA SER A 366 19.38 4.83 7.03
C SER A 366 19.57 5.66 8.29
N LYS A 367 18.65 5.60 9.24
CA LYS A 367 18.76 6.27 10.55
C LYS A 367 19.89 5.70 11.39
N GLU A 368 20.06 4.39 11.42
CA GLU A 368 21.19 3.73 12.12
C GLU A 368 22.55 4.17 11.57
N LYS A 369 22.61 4.46 10.26
CA LYS A 369 23.80 5.01 9.59
C LYS A 369 23.95 6.54 9.78
N GLY A 370 23.06 7.19 10.50
CA GLY A 370 23.10 8.62 10.82
C GLY A 370 22.73 9.53 9.64
N VAL A 371 22.04 9.01 8.63
CA VAL A 371 21.59 9.80 7.47
C VAL A 371 20.14 10.25 7.68
N ARG A 372 19.86 11.52 7.36
CA ARG A 372 18.53 12.11 7.49
C ARG A 372 17.51 11.38 6.60
N THR A 373 16.32 11.18 7.14
CA THR A 373 15.24 10.48 6.47
C THR A 373 14.01 11.36 6.25
N MET A 374 13.34 11.19 5.12
CA MET A 374 12.07 11.79 4.78
C MET A 374 11.08 10.73 4.30
N ALA A 375 9.83 10.82 4.73
CA ALA A 375 8.75 10.00 4.24
C ALA A 375 7.83 10.79 3.29
N ILE A 376 7.43 10.17 2.16
CA ILE A 376 6.28 10.60 1.36
C ILE A 376 5.23 9.51 1.51
N VAL A 377 4.17 9.79 2.27
CA VAL A 377 3.14 8.80 2.64
C VAL A 377 1.74 9.39 2.56
N ASN A 378 0.74 8.52 2.39
CA ASN A 378 -0.66 8.95 2.39
C ASN A 378 -1.33 8.75 3.76
N VAL A 379 -0.99 7.67 4.48
CA VAL A 379 -1.64 7.34 5.75
C VAL A 379 -0.99 8.08 6.91
N VAL A 380 -1.76 8.98 7.52
CA VAL A 380 -1.33 9.74 8.70
C VAL A 380 -1.10 8.80 9.88
N GLY A 381 0.03 8.98 10.57
CA GLY A 381 0.39 8.16 11.74
C GLY A 381 0.85 6.74 11.40
N SER A 382 1.11 6.42 10.13
CA SER A 382 1.72 5.15 9.75
C SER A 382 3.12 4.96 10.34
N SER A 383 3.63 3.72 10.34
CA SER A 383 4.93 3.39 10.94
C SER A 383 6.07 4.19 10.32
N ILE A 384 6.13 4.28 8.98
CA ILE A 384 7.12 5.08 8.26
C ILE A 384 7.00 6.56 8.64
N ALA A 385 5.77 7.12 8.73
CA ALA A 385 5.54 8.51 9.10
C ALA A 385 6.00 8.83 10.53
N ARG A 386 5.81 7.90 11.46
CA ARG A 386 6.23 8.11 12.86
C ARG A 386 7.73 8.01 13.07
N GLU A 387 8.43 7.27 12.23
CA GLU A 387 9.85 6.99 12.39
C GLU A 387 10.74 7.92 11.55
N ALA A 388 10.23 8.53 10.48
CA ALA A 388 10.98 9.46 9.63
C ALA A 388 11.26 10.80 10.35
N ASP A 389 12.37 11.46 9.99
CA ASP A 389 12.73 12.77 10.55
C ASP A 389 11.89 13.91 9.93
N SER A 390 11.43 13.72 8.70
CA SER A 390 10.55 14.64 7.96
C SER A 390 9.44 13.87 7.26
N VAL A 391 8.23 14.44 7.16
CA VAL A 391 7.10 13.74 6.55
C VAL A 391 6.32 14.65 5.61
N PHE A 392 6.12 14.19 4.38
CA PHE A 392 5.21 14.80 3.43
C PHE A 392 3.96 13.91 3.27
N TYR A 393 2.81 14.39 3.70
CA TYR A 393 1.52 13.70 3.52
C TYR A 393 0.89 14.07 2.18
N THR A 394 0.54 13.06 1.38
CA THR A 394 0.02 13.27 0.02
C THR A 394 -1.47 13.59 -0.04
N LEU A 395 -2.21 13.41 1.06
CA LEU A 395 -3.63 13.73 1.19
C LEU A 395 -4.55 13.11 0.11
N ALA A 396 -4.18 11.94 -0.43
CA ALA A 396 -4.96 11.25 -1.46
C ALA A 396 -6.27 10.65 -0.94
N GLY A 397 -6.50 10.67 0.38
CA GLY A 397 -7.62 9.97 1.01
C GLY A 397 -7.47 8.44 0.92
N PRO A 398 -8.52 7.67 1.29
CA PRO A 398 -8.47 6.21 1.22
C PRO A 398 -8.37 5.74 -0.22
N GLU A 399 -7.43 4.83 -0.50
CA GLU A 399 -7.27 4.13 -1.78
C GLU A 399 -7.49 2.63 -1.54
N ILE A 400 -8.57 2.09 -2.09
CA ILE A 400 -9.10 0.76 -1.80
C ILE A 400 -8.69 -0.27 -2.86
N ALA A 401 -8.71 0.11 -4.15
CA ALA A 401 -8.25 -0.77 -5.22
C ALA A 401 -6.82 -1.21 -4.96
N VAL A 402 -6.54 -2.51 -5.14
CA VAL A 402 -5.21 -3.07 -4.86
C VAL A 402 -4.15 -2.42 -5.76
N ALA A 403 -4.43 -2.32 -7.06
CA ALA A 403 -3.57 -1.60 -7.99
C ALA A 403 -3.67 -0.09 -7.73
N THR A 404 -2.55 0.53 -7.37
CA THR A 404 -2.50 1.95 -7.02
C THR A 404 -2.67 2.86 -8.24
N THR A 405 -3.40 3.96 -8.09
CA THR A 405 -3.63 4.96 -9.15
C THR A 405 -3.46 6.39 -8.63
N LYS A 406 -4.39 6.87 -7.81
CA LYS A 406 -4.36 8.25 -7.30
C LYS A 406 -3.18 8.51 -6.34
N ALA A 407 -2.77 7.51 -5.57
CA ALA A 407 -1.61 7.65 -4.70
C ALA A 407 -0.32 7.83 -5.51
N TYR A 408 -0.16 7.14 -6.66
CA TYR A 408 0.95 7.37 -7.57
C TYR A 408 1.01 8.83 -8.05
N SER A 409 -0.12 9.39 -8.50
CA SER A 409 -0.20 10.78 -8.99
C SER A 409 0.07 11.82 -7.91
N THR A 410 -0.39 11.58 -6.67
CA THR A 410 -0.12 12.47 -5.53
C THR A 410 1.32 12.38 -5.06
N GLN A 411 1.95 11.20 -5.12
CA GLN A 411 3.38 11.03 -4.86
C GLN A 411 4.24 11.76 -5.89
N LEU A 412 3.89 11.70 -7.18
CA LEU A 412 4.55 12.52 -8.23
C LEU A 412 4.45 14.01 -7.89
N MET A 413 3.27 14.52 -7.56
CA MET A 413 3.08 15.92 -7.18
C MET A 413 3.98 16.30 -6.00
N ALA A 414 4.06 15.46 -4.97
CA ALA A 414 4.95 15.69 -3.83
C ALA A 414 6.43 15.79 -4.26
N THR A 415 6.87 14.92 -5.17
CA THR A 415 8.26 14.95 -5.67
C THR A 415 8.55 16.18 -6.53
N TYR A 416 7.58 16.67 -7.31
CA TYR A 416 7.73 17.94 -8.08
C TYR A 416 7.83 19.14 -7.16
N ILE A 417 7.02 19.21 -6.11
CA ILE A 417 7.07 20.25 -5.09
C ILE A 417 8.47 20.28 -4.44
N LEU A 418 8.99 19.11 -4.04
CA LEU A 418 10.33 19.00 -3.46
C LEU A 418 11.42 19.42 -4.45
N ALA A 419 11.35 18.96 -5.71
CA ALA A 419 12.32 19.32 -6.74
C ALA A 419 12.40 20.84 -6.96
N LEU A 420 11.23 21.48 -7.10
CA LEU A 420 11.15 22.94 -7.29
C LEU A 420 11.64 23.71 -6.07
N GLN A 421 11.25 23.29 -4.87
CA GLN A 421 11.69 23.97 -3.65
C GLN A 421 13.20 23.80 -3.42
N PHE A 422 13.75 22.63 -3.69
CA PHE A 422 15.19 22.38 -3.61
C PHE A 422 15.95 23.22 -4.62
N ALA A 423 15.49 23.27 -5.87
CA ALA A 423 16.07 24.09 -6.92
C ALA A 423 16.06 25.58 -6.56
N LYS A 424 14.94 26.07 -6.00
CA LYS A 424 14.78 27.47 -5.56
C LYS A 424 15.71 27.82 -4.41
N VAL A 425 15.72 27.00 -3.35
CA VAL A 425 16.54 27.26 -2.14
C VAL A 425 18.04 27.19 -2.44
N ARG A 426 18.45 26.35 -3.38
CA ARG A 426 19.84 26.22 -3.83
C ARG A 426 20.26 27.27 -4.85
N GLY A 427 19.30 28.04 -5.38
CA GLY A 427 19.57 29.07 -6.39
C GLY A 427 19.83 28.54 -7.79
N GLU A 428 19.41 27.31 -8.09
CA GLU A 428 19.60 26.65 -9.40
C GLU A 428 18.58 27.13 -10.43
N ILE A 429 17.44 27.68 -10.00
CA ILE A 429 16.43 28.28 -10.87
C ILE A 429 16.10 29.72 -10.43
N SER A 430 15.73 30.57 -11.39
CA SER A 430 15.30 31.93 -11.12
C SER A 430 13.91 31.99 -10.43
N ASP A 431 13.61 33.12 -9.79
CA ASP A 431 12.29 33.39 -9.20
C ASP A 431 11.17 33.34 -10.24
N GLU A 432 11.45 33.78 -11.46
CA GLU A 432 10.51 33.75 -12.58
C GLU A 432 10.25 32.30 -13.02
N THR A 433 11.29 31.50 -13.22
CA THR A 433 11.18 30.08 -13.56
C THR A 433 10.39 29.33 -12.49
N TYR A 434 10.70 29.55 -11.22
CA TYR A 434 10.00 28.95 -10.09
C TYR A 434 8.49 29.25 -10.10
N LYS A 435 8.11 30.51 -10.28
CA LYS A 435 6.69 30.91 -10.36
C LYS A 435 5.98 30.31 -11.56
N ASN A 436 6.64 30.30 -12.73
CA ASN A 436 6.07 29.73 -13.96
C ASN A 436 5.85 28.23 -13.81
N MET A 437 6.77 27.50 -13.18
CA MET A 437 6.64 26.07 -12.95
C MET A 437 5.54 25.75 -11.91
N ILE A 438 5.37 26.57 -10.86
CA ILE A 438 4.23 26.45 -9.95
C ILE A 438 2.91 26.65 -10.69
N ALA A 439 2.83 27.68 -11.54
CA ALA A 439 1.63 27.93 -12.35
C ALA A 439 1.33 26.74 -13.29
N GLU A 440 2.37 26.10 -13.84
CA GLU A 440 2.21 24.89 -14.65
C GLU A 440 1.70 23.72 -13.83
N LEU A 441 2.20 23.47 -12.61
CA LEU A 441 1.69 22.44 -11.69
C LEU A 441 0.22 22.66 -11.36
N GLN A 442 -0.22 23.90 -11.19
CA GLN A 442 -1.63 24.23 -10.92
C GLN A 442 -2.57 23.86 -12.07
N THR A 443 -2.06 23.66 -13.28
CA THR A 443 -2.86 23.23 -14.45
C THR A 443 -3.06 21.70 -14.52
N ILE A 444 -2.29 20.92 -13.78
CA ILE A 444 -2.33 19.45 -13.84
C ILE A 444 -3.74 18.88 -13.55
N PRO A 445 -4.44 19.32 -12.49
CA PRO A 445 -5.79 18.83 -12.20
C PRO A 445 -6.75 18.94 -13.40
N ASP A 446 -6.83 20.12 -14.01
CA ASP A 446 -7.72 20.38 -15.15
C ASP A 446 -7.29 19.57 -16.39
N LYS A 447 -5.99 19.42 -16.61
CA LYS A 447 -5.45 18.62 -17.72
C LYS A 447 -5.74 17.12 -17.53
N ILE A 448 -5.70 16.59 -16.30
CA ILE A 448 -6.10 15.21 -16.00
C ILE A 448 -7.62 15.06 -16.25
N ALA A 449 -8.44 15.98 -15.76
CA ALA A 449 -9.89 15.96 -15.98
C ALA A 449 -10.21 15.91 -17.49
N LYS A 450 -9.50 16.70 -18.30
CA LYS A 450 -9.67 16.69 -19.75
C LYS A 450 -9.29 15.35 -20.41
N ILE A 451 -8.27 14.65 -19.93
CA ILE A 451 -7.92 13.32 -20.43
C ILE A 451 -9.04 12.32 -20.13
N LEU A 452 -9.65 12.42 -18.95
CA LEU A 452 -10.74 11.53 -18.53
C LEU A 452 -12.04 11.72 -19.35
N GLU A 453 -12.22 12.87 -20.02
CA GLU A 453 -13.33 13.11 -20.95
C GLU A 453 -13.27 12.25 -22.22
N ASP A 454 -12.09 11.79 -22.64
CA ASP A 454 -11.88 10.98 -23.87
C ASP A 454 -11.63 9.47 -23.57
N LYS A 455 -12.07 9.00 -22.40
CA LYS A 455 -11.83 7.62 -21.95
C LYS A 455 -12.48 6.55 -22.82
N GLU A 456 -13.60 6.84 -23.49
CA GLU A 456 -14.32 5.92 -24.35
C GLU A 456 -13.46 5.47 -25.56
N ARG A 457 -12.58 6.34 -26.06
CA ARG A 457 -11.64 6.01 -27.14
C ARG A 457 -10.63 4.97 -26.67
N ILE A 458 -10.12 5.11 -25.44
CA ILE A 458 -9.21 4.14 -24.84
C ILE A 458 -9.96 2.83 -24.55
N GLN A 459 -11.22 2.91 -24.09
CA GLN A 459 -12.07 1.75 -23.86
C GLN A 459 -12.29 0.94 -25.15
N TRP A 460 -12.58 1.63 -26.25
CA TRP A 460 -12.72 0.97 -27.55
C TRP A 460 -11.43 0.25 -27.96
N PHE A 461 -10.29 0.91 -27.82
CA PHE A 461 -8.98 0.31 -28.13
C PHE A 461 -8.70 -0.90 -27.25
N ALA A 462 -8.90 -0.77 -25.94
CA ALA A 462 -8.71 -1.84 -24.95
C ALA A 462 -9.54 -3.09 -25.28
N SER A 463 -10.79 -2.91 -25.76
CA SER A 463 -11.65 -4.04 -26.15
C SER A 463 -11.06 -4.85 -27.32
N LYS A 464 -10.32 -4.22 -28.23
CA LYS A 464 -9.62 -4.90 -29.35
C LYS A 464 -8.36 -5.63 -28.89
N GLN A 465 -7.71 -5.13 -27.85
CA GLN A 465 -6.45 -5.65 -27.34
C GLN A 465 -6.61 -6.59 -26.14
N SER A 466 -7.85 -6.93 -25.74
CA SER A 466 -8.13 -7.75 -24.57
C SER A 466 -7.56 -9.18 -24.63
N ASN A 467 -7.26 -9.68 -25.83
CA ASN A 467 -6.67 -11.01 -26.08
C ASN A 467 -5.16 -10.96 -26.31
N ALA A 468 -4.49 -9.82 -26.17
CA ALA A 468 -3.04 -9.75 -26.26
C ALA A 468 -2.38 -10.72 -25.27
N HIS A 469 -1.33 -11.42 -25.70
CA HIS A 469 -0.55 -12.31 -24.85
C HIS A 469 0.58 -11.55 -24.15
N ASP A 470 1.28 -10.74 -24.92
CA ASP A 470 2.42 -9.93 -24.49
C ASP A 470 2.20 -8.48 -24.92
N VAL A 471 2.64 -7.55 -24.07
CA VAL A 471 2.59 -6.11 -24.36
C VAL A 471 3.92 -5.47 -23.97
N PHE A 472 4.53 -4.75 -24.92
CA PHE A 472 5.76 -4.02 -24.67
C PHE A 472 5.48 -2.53 -24.54
N PHE A 473 6.02 -1.92 -23.48
CA PHE A 473 5.99 -0.49 -23.26
C PHE A 473 7.37 0.11 -23.55
N VAL A 474 7.45 1.11 -24.40
CA VAL A 474 8.73 1.67 -24.82
C VAL A 474 8.75 3.19 -24.70
N GLY A 475 9.82 3.73 -24.13
CA GLY A 475 10.02 5.15 -23.92
C GLY A 475 11.50 5.49 -23.74
N ARG A 476 11.83 6.78 -23.70
CA ARG A 476 13.18 7.28 -23.44
C ARG A 476 13.17 8.34 -22.35
N GLY A 477 14.22 8.36 -21.53
CA GLY A 477 14.30 9.30 -20.41
C GLY A 477 13.14 9.08 -19.44
N ILE A 478 12.46 10.15 -19.03
CA ILE A 478 11.32 10.08 -18.12
C ILE A 478 10.14 9.27 -18.67
N ASP A 479 9.98 9.20 -20.01
CA ASP A 479 8.96 8.37 -20.65
C ASP A 479 9.15 6.87 -20.35
N TYR A 480 10.39 6.43 -20.13
CA TYR A 480 10.64 5.05 -19.69
C TYR A 480 10.08 4.79 -18.29
N ALA A 481 10.17 5.74 -17.35
CA ALA A 481 9.56 5.61 -16.04
C ALA A 481 8.02 5.48 -16.13
N ILE A 482 7.40 6.21 -17.07
CA ILE A 482 5.96 6.10 -17.35
C ILE A 482 5.62 4.71 -17.90
N CYS A 483 6.44 4.19 -18.82
CA CYS A 483 6.30 2.85 -19.38
C CYS A 483 6.37 1.76 -18.29
N MET A 484 7.26 1.89 -17.32
CA MET A 484 7.37 0.96 -16.18
C MET A 484 6.06 0.89 -15.40
N GLU A 485 5.42 2.03 -15.13
CA GLU A 485 4.13 2.06 -14.40
C GLU A 485 3.00 1.50 -15.26
N GLY A 486 2.92 1.84 -16.55
CA GLY A 486 1.93 1.29 -17.47
C GLY A 486 2.02 -0.24 -17.57
N SER A 487 3.23 -0.76 -17.70
CA SER A 487 3.51 -2.21 -17.70
C SER A 487 3.09 -2.87 -16.38
N LEU A 488 3.38 -2.24 -15.23
CA LEU A 488 2.98 -2.78 -13.94
C LEU A 488 1.46 -2.86 -13.82
N LYS A 489 0.73 -1.79 -14.17
CA LYS A 489 -0.76 -1.80 -14.16
C LYS A 489 -1.31 -2.91 -15.06
N MET A 490 -0.75 -3.09 -16.25
CA MET A 490 -1.15 -4.15 -17.16
C MET A 490 -1.01 -5.53 -16.51
N LYS A 491 0.15 -5.84 -15.93
CA LYS A 491 0.41 -7.12 -15.23
C LYS A 491 -0.53 -7.37 -14.06
N GLU A 492 -0.69 -6.37 -13.20
CA GLU A 492 -1.42 -6.49 -11.94
C GLU A 492 -2.89 -6.87 -12.13
N ILE A 493 -3.57 -6.22 -13.08
CA ILE A 493 -5.03 -6.31 -13.18
C ILE A 493 -5.53 -7.10 -14.38
N SER A 494 -4.78 -7.18 -15.48
CA SER A 494 -5.19 -7.94 -16.68
C SER A 494 -4.56 -9.31 -16.80
N TYR A 495 -3.50 -9.57 -16.02
CA TYR A 495 -2.68 -10.79 -16.06
C TYR A 495 -2.01 -11.04 -17.42
N ILE A 496 -1.93 -10.01 -18.27
CA ILE A 496 -1.16 -10.03 -19.50
C ILE A 496 0.30 -9.82 -19.13
N HIS A 497 1.18 -10.67 -19.66
CA HIS A 497 2.61 -10.44 -19.51
C HIS A 497 2.98 -9.13 -20.23
N SER A 498 3.67 -8.25 -19.54
CA SER A 498 4.12 -6.99 -20.13
C SER A 498 5.44 -6.55 -19.54
N GLU A 499 6.24 -5.89 -20.38
CA GLU A 499 7.54 -5.36 -19.98
C GLU A 499 7.73 -3.93 -20.49
N ALA A 500 8.50 -3.15 -19.74
CA ALA A 500 8.90 -1.81 -20.12
C ALA A 500 10.37 -1.79 -20.48
N TYR A 501 10.70 -1.14 -21.59
CA TYR A 501 12.08 -1.01 -22.06
C TYR A 501 12.43 0.43 -22.38
N ALA A 502 13.63 0.83 -22.05
CA ALA A 502 14.23 2.00 -22.68
C ALA A 502 14.30 1.72 -24.19
N ALA A 503 13.63 2.55 -25.01
CA ALA A 503 13.41 2.24 -26.43
C ALA A 503 14.69 1.93 -27.21
N GLY A 504 15.84 2.53 -26.84
CA GLY A 504 17.13 2.24 -27.42
C GLY A 504 17.66 0.83 -27.14
N GLU A 505 17.27 0.24 -26.00
CA GLU A 505 17.74 -1.09 -25.58
C GLU A 505 17.04 -2.25 -26.30
N LEU A 506 15.92 -2.00 -27.00
CA LEU A 506 15.24 -3.04 -27.79
C LEU A 506 16.19 -3.79 -28.72
N LYS A 507 17.13 -3.08 -29.34
CA LYS A 507 18.11 -3.64 -30.30
C LYS A 507 19.12 -4.59 -29.67
N HIS A 508 19.29 -4.53 -28.35
CA HIS A 508 20.28 -5.31 -27.62
C HIS A 508 19.76 -6.67 -27.14
N GLY A 509 18.64 -7.12 -27.71
CA GLY A 509 18.09 -8.47 -27.44
C GLY A 509 16.58 -8.54 -27.58
N THR A 510 15.86 -7.68 -26.88
CA THR A 510 14.40 -7.75 -26.69
C THR A 510 13.60 -7.70 -27.97
N ILE A 511 14.08 -6.99 -29.00
CA ILE A 511 13.40 -6.91 -30.29
C ILE A 511 13.21 -8.28 -30.96
N SER A 512 13.95 -9.31 -30.54
CA SER A 512 13.75 -10.70 -30.98
C SER A 512 12.41 -11.31 -30.56
N LEU A 513 11.73 -10.71 -29.57
CA LEU A 513 10.41 -11.11 -29.11
C LEU A 513 9.26 -10.48 -29.89
N ILE A 514 9.58 -9.52 -30.78
CA ILE A 514 8.56 -8.85 -31.59
C ILE A 514 8.17 -9.73 -32.75
N GLU A 515 6.91 -10.08 -32.83
CA GLU A 515 6.27 -10.85 -33.89
C GLU A 515 4.93 -10.23 -34.29
N ASP A 516 4.21 -10.84 -35.22
CA ASP A 516 2.96 -10.32 -35.76
C ASP A 516 1.92 -10.10 -34.66
N ASP A 517 1.25 -8.94 -34.70
CA ASP A 517 0.18 -8.51 -33.81
C ASP A 517 0.56 -8.29 -32.32
N ILE A 518 1.83 -8.36 -31.95
CA ILE A 518 2.26 -7.96 -30.60
C ILE A 518 2.00 -6.47 -30.39
N LEU A 519 1.34 -6.11 -29.29
CA LEU A 519 1.10 -4.73 -28.93
C LEU A 519 2.37 -4.06 -28.38
N VAL A 520 2.79 -2.99 -29.01
CA VAL A 520 3.86 -2.09 -28.54
C VAL A 520 3.26 -0.72 -28.22
N VAL A 521 3.30 -0.31 -26.97
CA VAL A 521 2.85 0.99 -26.48
C VAL A 521 4.05 1.93 -26.35
N GLY A 522 4.14 2.92 -27.21
CA GLY A 522 5.17 3.96 -27.15
C GLY A 522 4.71 5.18 -26.39
N VAL A 523 5.52 5.67 -25.45
CA VAL A 523 5.32 6.94 -24.75
C VAL A 523 6.33 7.96 -25.28
N LEU A 524 5.82 9.09 -25.80
CA LEU A 524 6.59 10.09 -26.55
C LEU A 524 6.20 11.51 -26.10
N THR A 525 6.48 11.83 -24.83
CA THR A 525 6.15 13.15 -24.25
C THR A 525 7.33 14.10 -24.24
N GLN A 526 8.55 13.59 -24.52
CA GLN A 526 9.79 14.36 -24.48
C GLN A 526 10.15 14.87 -25.89
N PRO A 527 10.07 16.19 -26.16
CA PRO A 527 10.25 16.74 -27.50
C PRO A 527 11.59 16.36 -28.17
N ASP A 528 12.68 16.40 -27.41
CA ASP A 528 14.04 16.12 -27.91
C ASP A 528 14.30 14.63 -28.19
N LEU A 529 13.45 13.75 -27.65
CA LEU A 529 13.57 12.30 -27.79
C LEU A 529 12.50 11.70 -28.72
N TYR A 530 11.53 12.50 -29.16
CA TYR A 530 10.36 12.09 -29.91
C TYR A 530 10.75 11.28 -31.19
N GLU A 531 11.55 11.87 -32.08
CA GLU A 531 11.96 11.23 -33.33
C GLU A 531 12.77 9.94 -33.11
N LYS A 532 13.56 9.89 -32.02
CA LYS A 532 14.34 8.71 -31.66
C LYS A 532 13.45 7.56 -31.20
N THR A 533 12.40 7.88 -30.44
CA THR A 533 11.43 6.89 -29.96
C THR A 533 10.57 6.38 -31.12
N ILE A 534 10.08 7.26 -32.01
CA ILE A 534 9.37 6.88 -33.25
C ILE A 534 10.20 5.90 -34.05
N SER A 535 11.48 6.20 -34.26
CA SER A 535 12.38 5.31 -35.02
C SER A 535 12.43 3.90 -34.43
N ASN A 536 12.49 3.78 -33.12
CA ASN A 536 12.49 2.46 -32.47
C ASN A 536 11.13 1.75 -32.58
N MET A 537 10.01 2.48 -32.52
CA MET A 537 8.68 1.90 -32.73
C MET A 537 8.51 1.38 -34.16
N VAL A 538 8.96 2.15 -35.17
CA VAL A 538 8.92 1.72 -36.56
C VAL A 538 9.74 0.45 -36.81
N GLU A 539 10.84 0.25 -36.09
CA GLU A 539 11.60 -1.01 -36.13
C GLU A 539 10.78 -2.20 -35.59
N CYS A 540 9.94 -2.00 -34.59
CA CYS A 540 8.99 -3.02 -34.13
C CYS A 540 7.89 -3.27 -35.17
N ARG A 541 7.34 -2.20 -35.77
CA ARG A 541 6.34 -2.31 -36.86
C ARG A 541 6.84 -3.10 -38.03
N SER A 542 8.11 -2.93 -38.43
CA SER A 542 8.71 -3.70 -39.53
C SER A 542 8.80 -5.20 -39.27
N ARG A 543 8.51 -5.64 -38.06
CA ARG A 543 8.45 -7.05 -37.58
C ARG A 543 7.04 -7.52 -37.26
N GLY A 544 6.02 -6.74 -37.63
CA GLY A 544 4.62 -7.09 -37.45
C GLY A 544 3.93 -6.54 -36.23
N ALA A 545 4.61 -5.78 -35.34
CA ALA A 545 4.00 -5.21 -34.16
C ALA A 545 2.84 -4.26 -34.47
N TYR A 546 1.79 -4.31 -33.65
CA TYR A 546 0.72 -3.33 -33.59
C TYR A 546 1.11 -2.18 -32.66
N LEU A 547 1.13 -0.95 -33.16
CA LEU A 547 1.68 0.19 -32.44
C LEU A 547 0.61 1.12 -31.86
N MET A 548 0.67 1.36 -30.55
CA MET A 548 -0.04 2.46 -29.89
C MET A 548 0.97 3.55 -29.53
N GLY A 549 0.72 4.79 -29.95
CA GLY A 549 1.54 5.95 -29.59
C GLY A 549 0.82 6.90 -28.64
N LEU A 550 1.44 7.24 -27.51
CA LEU A 550 0.96 8.21 -26.54
C LEU A 550 1.84 9.46 -26.57
N THR A 551 1.28 10.60 -26.96
CA THR A 551 2.03 11.85 -27.12
C THR A 551 1.20 13.08 -26.74
N THR A 552 1.77 14.26 -26.86
CA THR A 552 1.08 15.53 -26.57
C THR A 552 0.33 16.07 -27.79
N PHE A 553 -0.77 16.81 -27.56
CA PHE A 553 -1.46 17.55 -28.62
C PHE A 553 -0.48 18.39 -29.45
N GLY A 554 -0.63 18.34 -30.77
CA GLY A 554 0.24 19.03 -31.75
C GLY A 554 1.27 18.13 -32.40
N GLN A 555 1.50 16.92 -31.90
CA GLN A 555 2.39 15.92 -32.50
C GLN A 555 1.59 14.91 -33.37
N TYR A 556 0.79 15.42 -34.31
CA TYR A 556 -0.16 14.61 -35.10
C TYR A 556 0.51 13.70 -36.14
N ASN A 557 1.77 13.94 -36.47
CA ASN A 557 2.57 13.08 -37.34
C ASN A 557 2.80 11.66 -36.76
N ILE A 558 2.51 11.43 -35.50
CA ILE A 558 2.54 10.10 -34.90
C ILE A 558 1.58 9.12 -35.61
N GLU A 559 0.47 9.62 -36.16
CA GLU A 559 -0.53 8.81 -36.86
C GLU A 559 0.02 8.17 -38.14
N ASP A 560 1.08 8.74 -38.74
CA ASP A 560 1.75 8.14 -39.89
C ASP A 560 2.58 6.89 -39.49
N SER A 561 2.95 6.80 -38.23
CA SER A 561 3.87 5.79 -37.69
C SER A 561 3.23 4.81 -36.72
N THR A 562 1.95 5.00 -36.33
CA THR A 562 1.27 4.15 -35.36
C THR A 562 -0.12 3.73 -35.84
N ASP A 563 -0.64 2.63 -35.31
CA ASP A 563 -1.96 2.10 -35.64
C ASP A 563 -3.05 2.73 -34.77
N PHE A 564 -2.67 3.24 -33.61
CA PHE A 564 -3.54 3.97 -32.70
C PHE A 564 -2.76 5.05 -31.96
N ALA A 565 -3.29 6.27 -31.93
CA ALA A 565 -2.66 7.41 -31.27
C ALA A 565 -3.54 7.93 -30.12
N VAL A 566 -2.92 8.23 -28.98
CA VAL A 566 -3.53 8.87 -27.81
C VAL A 566 -2.83 10.19 -27.55
N TYR A 567 -3.59 11.24 -27.33
CA TYR A 567 -3.07 12.59 -27.10
C TYR A 567 -3.40 13.06 -25.69
N ILE A 568 -2.40 13.66 -25.03
CA ILE A 568 -2.56 14.35 -23.76
C ILE A 568 -2.33 15.86 -23.93
N PRO A 569 -2.88 16.70 -23.05
CA PRO A 569 -2.59 18.14 -23.06
C PRO A 569 -1.10 18.43 -22.96
N LYS A 570 -0.65 19.50 -23.62
CA LYS A 570 0.73 19.98 -23.47
C LYS A 570 1.00 20.40 -22.03
N ILE A 571 2.18 20.05 -21.57
CA ILE A 571 2.69 20.41 -20.24
C ILE A 571 4.22 20.51 -20.33
N ASP A 572 4.83 21.14 -19.33
CA ASP A 572 6.28 21.08 -19.18
C ASP A 572 6.76 19.63 -19.16
N PRO A 573 7.80 19.25 -19.90
CA PRO A 573 8.28 17.86 -20.01
C PRO A 573 8.60 17.21 -18.66
N HIS A 574 9.03 17.97 -17.64
CA HIS A 574 9.28 17.44 -16.29
C HIS A 574 8.01 16.88 -15.62
N PHE A 575 6.84 17.39 -15.97
CA PHE A 575 5.55 17.03 -15.34
C PHE A 575 4.69 16.10 -16.21
N ALA A 576 5.19 15.71 -17.37
CA ALA A 576 4.45 14.90 -18.35
C ALA A 576 3.98 13.55 -17.77
N THR A 577 4.71 12.99 -16.80
CA THR A 577 4.36 11.72 -16.14
C THR A 577 2.97 11.76 -15.52
N SER A 578 2.59 12.88 -14.88
CA SER A 578 1.26 13.04 -14.26
C SER A 578 0.10 12.96 -15.24
N LEU A 579 0.32 13.28 -16.50
CA LEU A 579 -0.71 13.21 -17.54
C LEU A 579 -0.65 11.90 -18.31
N ALA A 580 0.54 11.45 -18.69
CA ALA A 580 0.72 10.28 -19.54
C ALA A 580 0.37 8.95 -18.83
N VAL A 581 0.44 8.90 -17.50
CA VAL A 581 0.04 7.71 -16.74
C VAL A 581 -1.47 7.45 -16.80
N ILE A 582 -2.30 8.49 -16.95
CA ILE A 582 -3.76 8.37 -16.92
C ILE A 582 -4.29 7.48 -18.06
N PRO A 583 -3.94 7.69 -19.34
CA PRO A 583 -4.33 6.80 -20.43
C PRO A 583 -3.85 5.35 -20.21
N LEU A 584 -2.68 5.14 -19.59
CA LEU A 584 -2.15 3.80 -19.32
C LEU A 584 -2.91 3.09 -18.19
N GLN A 585 -3.32 3.81 -17.14
CA GLN A 585 -4.22 3.29 -16.11
C GLN A 585 -5.57 2.88 -16.71
N LEU A 586 -6.16 3.72 -17.56
CA LEU A 586 -7.41 3.43 -18.26
C LEU A 586 -7.27 2.23 -19.20
N LEU A 587 -6.15 2.10 -19.92
CA LEU A 587 -5.88 0.97 -20.80
C LEU A 587 -5.87 -0.35 -20.02
N GLY A 588 -5.11 -0.42 -18.94
CA GLY A 588 -5.06 -1.59 -18.07
C GLY A 588 -6.44 -1.93 -17.47
N TYR A 589 -7.16 -0.92 -16.98
CA TYR A 589 -8.50 -1.07 -16.44
C TYR A 589 -9.48 -1.66 -17.46
N TYR A 590 -9.60 -1.05 -18.65
CA TYR A 590 -10.58 -1.48 -19.66
C TYR A 590 -10.25 -2.83 -20.28
N ILE A 591 -8.97 -3.17 -20.46
CA ILE A 591 -8.57 -4.53 -20.86
C ILE A 591 -9.03 -5.55 -19.82
N SER A 592 -8.85 -5.26 -18.53
CA SER A 592 -9.23 -6.15 -17.44
C SER A 592 -10.75 -6.34 -17.35
N VAL A 593 -11.51 -5.26 -17.48
CA VAL A 593 -12.99 -5.30 -17.53
C VAL A 593 -13.46 -6.10 -18.74
N ALA A 594 -12.87 -5.89 -19.93
CA ALA A 594 -13.20 -6.66 -21.13
C ALA A 594 -12.94 -8.17 -20.99
N LYS A 595 -11.96 -8.54 -20.14
CA LYS A 595 -11.67 -9.96 -19.78
C LYS A 595 -12.56 -10.48 -18.65
N GLY A 596 -13.44 -9.66 -18.06
CA GLY A 596 -14.30 -10.04 -16.94
C GLY A 596 -13.55 -10.26 -15.62
N LEU A 597 -12.41 -9.58 -15.43
CA LEU A 597 -11.56 -9.70 -14.25
C LEU A 597 -11.96 -8.70 -13.15
N ASP A 598 -11.73 -9.06 -11.89
CA ASP A 598 -11.91 -8.17 -10.74
C ASP A 598 -10.71 -7.20 -10.65
N VAL A 599 -10.92 -5.97 -11.08
CA VAL A 599 -9.88 -4.93 -11.11
C VAL A 599 -9.56 -4.34 -9.74
N ASP A 600 -10.49 -4.42 -8.79
CA ASP A 600 -10.29 -3.91 -7.44
C ASP A 600 -9.48 -4.89 -6.57
N LYS A 601 -9.69 -6.20 -6.80
CA LYS A 601 -9.06 -7.28 -6.02
C LYS A 601 -8.45 -8.32 -6.97
N PRO A 602 -7.37 -7.96 -7.69
CA PRO A 602 -6.71 -8.90 -8.59
C PRO A 602 -6.10 -10.07 -7.81
N ARG A 603 -6.05 -11.24 -8.45
CA ARG A 603 -5.50 -12.45 -7.83
C ARG A 603 -4.03 -12.27 -7.42
N ASN A 604 -3.62 -12.94 -6.35
CA ASN A 604 -2.24 -13.01 -5.88
C ASN A 604 -1.60 -11.67 -5.51
N LEU A 605 -2.39 -10.62 -5.30
CA LEU A 605 -1.90 -9.30 -4.87
C LEU A 605 -2.60 -8.82 -3.60
N ALA A 606 -1.88 -8.07 -2.81
CA ALA A 606 -2.38 -7.36 -1.64
C ALA A 606 -2.06 -5.86 -1.75
N LYS A 607 -2.93 -5.00 -1.21
CA LYS A 607 -2.78 -3.54 -1.29
C LYS A 607 -1.49 -3.02 -0.66
N SER A 608 -1.00 -3.67 0.39
CA SER A 608 0.20 -3.29 1.11
C SER A 608 0.95 -4.53 1.59
N VAL A 609 2.25 -4.61 1.36
CA VAL A 609 3.11 -5.71 1.77
C VAL A 609 3.81 -5.32 3.07
N THR A 610 3.31 -5.80 4.21
CA THR A 610 3.82 -5.49 5.55
C THR A 610 4.62 -6.64 6.17
N VAL A 611 4.90 -7.66 5.40
CA VAL A 611 5.76 -8.79 5.78
C VAL A 611 6.77 -9.04 4.66
N GLU A 612 7.87 -9.65 5.03
CA GLU A 612 8.91 -10.09 4.10
C GLU A 612 8.62 -11.47 3.53
#